data_c64c7761a743fd6e38c94c0a791e4e32
#
_entry.id   c64c7761a743fd6e38c94c0a791e4e32
#
_cell.length_a   1.000
_cell.length_b   1.000
_cell.length_c   1.000
_cell.angle_alpha   90.00
_cell.angle_beta   90.00
_cell.angle_gamma   90.00
#
_symmetry.space_group_name_H-M   'P 1'
#
loop_
_entity.id
_entity.type
_entity.pdbx_description
1 polymer ?
#
loop_
_entity_poly.entity_id
_entity_poly.type
_entity_poly.pdbx_seq_one_letter_code
_entity_poly.pdbx_strand_id
1 'polypeptide(L)'
;MARKPATKSSSASSSRKSVGSRGLHPQRTGIVWSIFIGAMTLSCAALLSSDGFKSVPLTTLTETVVVPMPRVEIEPGRWQAIVIHHSGSHTGSADTIARKQDRDWGVPSLGYHIVIGNGNGQHDGEAIWGPRWYAQEGGAHVANREPGRLPDAAWLNQNAIGICLIGNGEKHEFTEAQMRSLTGIVRDLQKRCGIPSSQVFLHSDLLPIASPGSKFPREMFAVGISG
;
A
#
# COMPACT_ATOMS: atom_id res chain seq x y z
N MET A 1 -50.05 -22.43 45.85
CA MET A 1 -50.83 -21.43 46.64
C MET A 1 -49.88 -20.43 47.21
N ALA A 2 -49.91 -19.16 46.77
CA ALA A 2 -49.78 -17.98 47.62
C ALA A 2 -49.50 -16.77 46.72
N ARG A 3 -50.25 -15.78 46.98
CA ARG A 3 -50.63 -14.59 46.19
C ARG A 3 -49.50 -13.52 46.14
N LYS A 4 -49.46 -12.85 45.03
CA LYS A 4 -48.84 -11.56 44.73
C LYS A 4 -49.60 -10.43 45.48
N PRO A 5 -48.97 -9.37 45.94
CA PRO A 5 -49.61 -8.08 46.06
C PRO A 5 -49.02 -7.06 45.06
N ALA A 6 -49.94 -6.29 44.49
CA ALA A 6 -49.72 -5.18 43.57
C ALA A 6 -49.29 -3.93 44.38
N THR A 7 -48.37 -3.15 43.77
CA THR A 7 -48.06 -1.79 44.25
C THR A 7 -48.42 -0.77 43.17
N LYS A 8 -49.10 0.26 43.63
CA LYS A 8 -49.69 1.36 42.86
C LYS A 8 -48.64 2.27 42.27
N SER A 9 -48.87 2.66 41.01
CA SER A 9 -48.16 3.77 40.33
C SER A 9 -48.72 5.11 40.82
N SER A 10 -47.85 6.00 41.27
CA SER A 10 -48.15 7.40 41.46
C SER A 10 -47.60 8.21 40.30
N SER A 11 -48.47 8.79 39.51
CA SER A 11 -48.16 9.70 38.41
C SER A 11 -47.76 11.04 38.97
N ALA A 12 -46.51 11.47 38.77
CA ALA A 12 -46.08 12.85 39.00
C ALA A 12 -46.05 13.55 37.65
N SER A 13 -46.98 14.52 37.47
CA SER A 13 -47.05 15.48 36.39
C SER A 13 -45.92 16.47 36.49
N SER A 14 -44.93 16.40 35.58
CA SER A 14 -43.90 17.42 35.46
C SER A 14 -44.31 18.41 34.36
N SER A 15 -44.68 19.64 34.78
CA SER A 15 -44.94 20.80 33.92
C SER A 15 -43.65 21.21 33.22
N ARG A 16 -43.51 20.97 31.95
CA ARG A 16 -42.47 21.54 31.10
C ARG A 16 -42.79 22.98 30.74
N LYS A 17 -42.03 23.91 31.31
CA LYS A 17 -41.99 25.31 30.82
C LYS A 17 -41.41 25.31 29.41
N SER A 18 -42.16 25.79 28.44
CA SER A 18 -41.69 26.05 27.07
C SER A 18 -40.70 27.23 27.11
N VAL A 19 -39.45 26.97 26.79
CA VAL A 19 -38.46 28.04 26.49
C VAL A 19 -38.78 28.54 25.09
N GLY A 20 -39.28 29.77 25.02
CA GLY A 20 -39.57 30.45 23.75
C GLY A 20 -38.30 30.60 22.90
N SER A 21 -38.30 30.00 21.72
CA SER A 21 -37.30 30.23 20.70
C SER A 21 -37.40 31.71 20.24
N ARG A 22 -36.41 32.54 20.57
CA ARG A 22 -36.26 33.87 19.97
C ARG A 22 -35.90 33.68 18.51
N GLY A 23 -36.89 33.87 17.64
CA GLY A 23 -36.70 33.86 16.19
C GLY A 23 -35.67 34.91 15.79
N LEU A 24 -34.63 34.54 15.12
CA LEU A 24 -33.67 35.43 14.51
C LEU A 24 -34.37 36.31 13.48
N HIS A 25 -34.28 37.58 13.59
CA HIS A 25 -34.91 38.56 12.70
C HIS A 25 -34.37 38.35 11.28
N PRO A 26 -35.20 38.10 10.25
CA PRO A 26 -34.73 37.76 8.89
C PRO A 26 -33.85 38.82 8.23
N GLN A 27 -34.02 40.09 8.61
CA GLN A 27 -33.18 41.18 8.13
C GLN A 27 -31.72 41.12 8.62
N ARG A 28 -31.48 40.65 9.86
CA ARG A 28 -30.10 40.50 10.39
C ARG A 28 -29.34 39.35 9.75
N THR A 29 -30.02 38.28 9.42
CA THR A 29 -29.41 37.13 8.75
C THR A 29 -28.96 37.51 7.34
N GLY A 30 -29.77 38.28 6.58
CA GLY A 30 -29.39 38.71 5.22
C GLY A 30 -28.15 39.62 5.21
N ILE A 31 -28.04 40.54 6.17
CA ILE A 31 -26.87 41.44 6.28
C ILE A 31 -25.59 40.67 6.62
N VAL A 32 -25.64 39.71 7.52
CA VAL A 32 -24.48 38.90 7.90
C VAL A 32 -23.98 38.05 6.70
N TRP A 33 -24.88 37.45 5.95
CA TRP A 33 -24.51 36.67 4.76
C TRP A 33 -23.97 37.56 3.62
N SER A 34 -24.52 38.76 3.44
CA SER A 34 -24.01 39.69 2.43
C SER A 34 -22.60 40.18 2.75
N ILE A 35 -22.29 40.45 4.02
CA ILE A 35 -20.93 40.79 4.45
C ILE A 35 -19.97 39.64 4.28
N PHE A 36 -20.41 38.42 4.61
CA PHE A 36 -19.57 37.23 4.49
C PHE A 36 -19.23 36.90 3.02
N ILE A 37 -20.21 36.99 2.13
CA ILE A 37 -20.01 36.78 0.69
C ILE A 37 -19.12 37.92 0.12
N GLY A 38 -19.35 39.16 0.51
CA GLY A 38 -18.54 40.30 0.06
C GLY A 38 -17.07 40.18 0.51
N ALA A 39 -16.82 39.75 1.75
CA ALA A 39 -15.47 39.54 2.27
C ALA A 39 -14.76 38.40 1.56
N MET A 40 -15.47 37.31 1.24
CA MET A 40 -14.93 36.14 0.56
C MET A 40 -14.59 36.46 -0.90
N THR A 41 -15.43 37.24 -1.61
CA THR A 41 -15.16 37.68 -2.99
C THR A 41 -14.00 38.65 -3.07
N LEU A 42 -13.87 39.60 -2.14
CA LEU A 42 -12.73 40.51 -2.08
C LEU A 42 -11.42 39.79 -1.76
N SER A 43 -11.44 38.79 -0.89
CA SER A 43 -10.25 37.97 -0.59
C SER A 43 -9.81 37.14 -1.77
N CYS A 44 -10.75 36.53 -2.52
CA CYS A 44 -10.43 35.82 -3.77
C CYS A 44 -9.87 36.77 -4.85
N ALA A 45 -10.45 37.94 -5.01
CA ALA A 45 -9.97 38.93 -5.98
C ALA A 45 -8.56 39.43 -5.63
N ALA A 46 -8.28 39.65 -4.33
CA ALA A 46 -6.94 40.05 -3.87
C ALA A 46 -5.89 38.96 -4.05
N LEU A 47 -6.27 37.69 -3.91
CA LEU A 47 -5.39 36.54 -4.20
C LEU A 47 -5.12 36.34 -5.70
N LEU A 48 -6.10 36.67 -6.56
CA LEU A 48 -5.94 36.59 -8.02
C LEU A 48 -5.18 37.76 -8.61
N SER A 49 -5.12 38.92 -7.94
CA SER A 49 -4.42 40.13 -8.39
C SER A 49 -3.01 40.26 -7.80
N SER A 50 -2.57 39.36 -6.93
CA SER A 50 -1.19 39.36 -6.48
C SER A 50 -0.31 38.74 -7.58
N ASP A 51 0.56 39.55 -8.18
CA ASP A 51 1.55 39.14 -9.20
C ASP A 51 2.54 38.05 -8.72
N GLY A 52 2.24 37.40 -7.56
CA GLY A 52 3.00 36.32 -6.98
C GLY A 52 2.48 34.90 -7.30
N PHE A 53 1.31 34.75 -7.91
CA PHE A 53 0.85 33.42 -8.33
C PHE A 53 1.50 33.07 -9.68
N LYS A 54 2.80 32.78 -9.63
CA LYS A 54 3.43 32.05 -10.74
C LYS A 54 2.70 30.72 -10.82
N SER A 55 1.89 30.54 -11.84
CA SER A 55 1.35 29.23 -12.20
C SER A 55 2.52 28.27 -12.35
N VAL A 56 2.74 27.43 -11.35
CA VAL A 56 3.65 26.31 -11.48
C VAL A 56 3.04 25.44 -12.56
N PRO A 57 3.70 25.26 -13.71
CA PRO A 57 3.14 24.43 -14.77
C PRO A 57 2.91 23.04 -14.19
N LEU A 58 1.70 22.51 -14.35
CA LEU A 58 1.26 21.18 -13.89
C LEU A 58 2.08 20.02 -14.49
N THR A 59 3.07 20.35 -15.31
CA THR A 59 3.95 19.43 -16.04
C THR A 59 5.12 18.89 -15.21
N THR A 60 5.27 19.25 -13.93
CA THR A 60 6.47 18.87 -13.16
C THR A 60 6.19 17.89 -12.02
N LEU A 61 5.06 17.19 -11.99
CA LEU A 61 4.79 16.19 -10.97
C LEU A 61 4.80 14.74 -11.48
N THR A 62 5.40 14.48 -12.62
CA THR A 62 5.92 13.13 -12.91
C THR A 62 7.38 13.05 -12.48
N GLU A 63 7.67 13.46 -11.24
CA GLU A 63 8.89 13.04 -10.61
C GLU A 63 8.76 11.53 -10.40
N THR A 64 9.43 10.81 -11.30
CA THR A 64 9.65 9.38 -11.12
C THR A 64 10.35 9.26 -9.78
N VAL A 65 9.61 8.85 -8.73
CA VAL A 65 10.21 8.53 -7.44
C VAL A 65 11.14 7.35 -7.72
N VAL A 66 12.37 7.68 -8.04
CA VAL A 66 13.45 6.70 -8.12
C VAL A 66 13.71 6.31 -6.67
N VAL A 67 13.14 5.18 -6.26
CA VAL A 67 13.49 4.59 -4.96
C VAL A 67 14.97 4.20 -5.07
N PRO A 68 15.89 4.89 -4.39
CA PRO A 68 17.30 4.59 -4.56
C PRO A 68 17.57 3.18 -4.05
N MET A 69 18.02 2.31 -4.92
CA MET A 69 18.46 0.98 -4.53
C MET A 69 19.67 1.08 -3.60
N PRO A 70 19.68 0.41 -2.45
CA PRO A 70 20.84 0.39 -1.58
C PRO A 70 22.10 -0.06 -2.33
N ARG A 71 23.20 0.62 -2.05
CA ARG A 71 24.51 0.21 -2.59
C ARG A 71 25.00 -0.99 -1.81
N VAL A 72 24.83 -2.17 -2.39
CA VAL A 72 25.33 -3.44 -1.90
C VAL A 72 26.24 -4.01 -2.97
N GLU A 73 27.35 -4.59 -2.59
CA GLU A 73 28.20 -5.36 -3.49
C GLU A 73 27.48 -6.67 -3.82
N ILE A 74 27.34 -6.96 -5.12
CA ILE A 74 26.65 -8.15 -5.62
C ILE A 74 27.67 -8.98 -6.39
N GLU A 75 27.93 -10.17 -5.93
CA GLU A 75 28.79 -11.10 -6.65
C GLU A 75 28.18 -11.47 -8.01
N PRO A 76 28.99 -11.49 -9.09
CA PRO A 76 28.50 -11.88 -10.41
C PRO A 76 27.80 -13.24 -10.39
N GLY A 77 26.57 -13.30 -10.95
CA GLY A 77 25.80 -14.53 -10.99
C GLY A 77 25.13 -14.95 -9.67
N ARG A 78 25.24 -14.13 -8.60
CA ARG A 78 24.57 -14.41 -7.32
C ARG A 78 23.07 -14.53 -7.47
N TRP A 79 22.45 -13.63 -8.23
CA TRP A 79 21.02 -13.62 -8.48
C TRP A 79 20.73 -13.96 -9.93
N GLN A 80 19.84 -14.94 -10.12
CA GLN A 80 19.54 -15.50 -11.44
C GLN A 80 18.06 -15.34 -11.83
N ALA A 81 17.20 -14.99 -10.87
CA ALA A 81 15.78 -14.77 -11.12
C ALA A 81 15.18 -13.73 -10.15
N ILE A 82 13.97 -13.28 -10.46
CA ILE A 82 13.13 -12.46 -9.59
C ILE A 82 11.77 -13.11 -9.48
N VAL A 83 11.21 -13.19 -8.27
CA VAL A 83 9.85 -13.71 -8.04
C VAL A 83 8.99 -12.63 -7.36
N ILE A 84 7.87 -12.32 -7.98
CA ILE A 84 6.92 -11.32 -7.50
C ILE A 84 5.80 -12.00 -6.71
N HIS A 85 5.56 -11.51 -5.52
CA HIS A 85 4.56 -12.00 -4.59
C HIS A 85 3.60 -10.89 -4.13
N HIS A 86 2.49 -11.28 -3.51
CA HIS A 86 1.71 -10.42 -2.64
C HIS A 86 1.74 -10.94 -1.19
N SER A 87 1.46 -10.05 -0.24
CA SER A 87 1.38 -10.43 1.19
C SER A 87 0.11 -11.21 1.55
N GLY A 88 -0.91 -11.19 0.67
CA GLY A 88 -2.23 -11.76 0.90
C GLY A 88 -3.12 -10.92 1.83
N SER A 89 -2.62 -9.80 2.36
CA SER A 89 -3.33 -8.87 3.25
C SER A 89 -3.31 -7.46 2.68
N HIS A 90 -4.46 -6.76 2.77
CA HIS A 90 -4.55 -5.35 2.36
C HIS A 90 -3.75 -4.41 3.26
N THR A 91 -3.47 -4.82 4.49
CA THR A 91 -2.70 -4.03 5.47
C THR A 91 -1.45 -4.75 5.90
N GLY A 92 -0.39 -4.02 6.20
CA GLY A 92 0.85 -4.58 6.72
C GLY A 92 2.08 -3.72 6.46
N SER A 93 3.22 -4.24 6.90
CA SER A 93 4.54 -3.68 6.68
C SER A 93 5.56 -4.81 6.59
N ALA A 94 6.79 -4.51 6.19
CA ALA A 94 7.89 -5.48 6.21
C ALA A 94 8.02 -6.16 7.59
N ASP A 95 7.91 -5.39 8.68
CA ASP A 95 7.98 -5.92 10.04
C ASP A 95 6.83 -6.85 10.40
N THR A 96 5.59 -6.50 10.00
CA THR A 96 4.42 -7.36 10.28
C THR A 96 4.49 -8.66 9.50
N ILE A 97 5.02 -8.63 8.27
CA ILE A 97 5.27 -9.81 7.45
C ILE A 97 6.35 -10.68 8.10
N ALA A 98 7.47 -10.10 8.52
CA ALA A 98 8.55 -10.82 9.19
C ALA A 98 8.06 -11.55 10.44
N ARG A 99 7.34 -10.84 11.34
CA ARG A 99 6.76 -11.44 12.54
C ARG A 99 5.77 -12.57 12.23
N LYS A 100 4.99 -12.42 11.14
CA LYS A 100 4.06 -13.48 10.71
C LYS A 100 4.81 -14.69 10.18
N GLN A 101 5.86 -14.50 9.40
CA GLN A 101 6.67 -15.59 8.85
C GLN A 101 7.40 -16.37 9.96
N ASP A 102 7.94 -15.67 10.96
CA ASP A 102 8.58 -16.28 12.11
C ASP A 102 7.57 -17.11 12.93
N ARG A 103 6.43 -16.53 13.30
CA ARG A 103 5.41 -17.19 14.09
C ARG A 103 4.78 -18.40 13.40
N ASP A 104 4.42 -18.24 12.11
CA ASP A 104 3.59 -19.23 11.41
C ASP A 104 4.43 -20.31 10.72
N TRP A 105 5.69 -20.00 10.37
CA TRP A 105 6.54 -20.87 9.57
C TRP A 105 7.96 -21.04 10.12
N GLY A 106 8.29 -20.43 11.25
CA GLY A 106 9.63 -20.51 11.85
C GLY A 106 10.71 -19.89 10.97
N VAL A 107 10.36 -18.94 10.08
CA VAL A 107 11.31 -18.23 9.24
C VAL A 107 11.85 -17.04 10.03
N PRO A 108 13.08 -17.08 10.54
CA PRO A 108 13.64 -15.98 11.30
C PRO A 108 13.81 -14.77 10.36
N SER A 109 13.34 -13.60 10.80
CA SER A 109 13.42 -12.38 9.99
C SER A 109 12.49 -12.40 8.75
N LEU A 110 12.66 -11.42 7.85
CA LEU A 110 11.88 -11.30 6.62
C LEU A 110 12.37 -12.30 5.57
N GLY A 111 11.51 -13.17 5.09
CA GLY A 111 11.82 -14.16 4.05
C GLY A 111 11.94 -13.56 2.64
N TYR A 112 11.38 -12.37 2.42
CA TYR A 112 11.52 -11.60 1.19
C TYR A 112 12.77 -10.72 1.23
N HIS A 113 13.29 -10.37 0.04
CA HIS A 113 14.38 -9.42 -0.09
C HIS A 113 13.88 -7.97 -0.10
N ILE A 114 12.68 -7.74 -0.65
CA ILE A 114 12.09 -6.41 -0.80
C ILE A 114 10.59 -6.49 -0.51
N VAL A 115 10.07 -5.51 0.22
CA VAL A 115 8.63 -5.33 0.45
C VAL A 115 8.21 -3.94 0.00
N ILE A 116 7.15 -3.85 -0.81
CA ILE A 116 6.63 -2.58 -1.33
C ILE A 116 5.27 -2.28 -0.71
N GLY A 117 5.16 -1.14 -0.02
CA GLY A 117 3.99 -0.67 0.69
C GLY A 117 2.87 -0.17 -0.22
N ASN A 118 1.65 -0.16 0.32
CA ASN A 118 0.43 0.31 -0.34
C ASN A 118 -0.29 1.44 0.41
N GLY A 119 0.37 2.11 1.36
CA GLY A 119 -0.21 3.16 2.20
C GLY A 119 -0.94 2.66 3.46
N ASN A 120 -1.11 1.33 3.61
CA ASN A 120 -1.84 0.73 4.74
C ASN A 120 -0.90 -0.03 5.69
N GLY A 121 -0.08 0.71 6.42
CA GLY A 121 0.90 0.18 7.38
C GLY A 121 2.36 0.34 6.96
N GLN A 122 2.60 0.60 5.68
CA GLN A 122 3.86 1.03 5.09
C GLN A 122 3.54 2.03 3.98
N HIS A 123 4.31 3.10 3.81
CA HIS A 123 4.01 4.15 2.83
C HIS A 123 3.80 3.60 1.42
N ASP A 124 2.89 4.25 0.67
CA ASP A 124 2.53 3.80 -0.68
C ASP A 124 3.71 3.91 -1.65
N GLY A 125 4.05 2.80 -2.29
CA GLY A 125 5.21 2.70 -3.19
C GLY A 125 6.57 2.66 -2.47
N GLU A 126 6.63 2.78 -1.14
CA GLU A 126 7.86 2.65 -0.38
C GLU A 126 8.41 1.23 -0.46
N ALA A 127 9.68 1.10 -0.83
CA ALA A 127 10.38 -0.18 -0.83
C ALA A 127 11.26 -0.32 0.40
N ILE A 128 10.97 -1.31 1.22
CA ILE A 128 11.83 -1.73 2.34
C ILE A 128 12.69 -2.90 1.90
N TRP A 129 13.98 -2.70 1.98
CA TRP A 129 14.99 -3.72 1.67
C TRP A 129 15.26 -4.53 2.94
N GLY A 130 15.05 -5.83 2.85
CA GLY A 130 15.19 -6.75 3.98
C GLY A 130 16.64 -7.09 4.30
N PRO A 131 16.92 -7.66 5.50
CA PRO A 131 18.27 -8.04 5.91
C PRO A 131 18.92 -9.05 4.96
N ARG A 132 18.14 -9.95 4.34
CA ARG A 132 18.65 -10.92 3.34
C ARG A 132 19.21 -10.24 2.09
N TRP A 133 18.63 -9.10 1.69
CA TRP A 133 19.21 -8.30 0.61
C TRP A 133 20.59 -7.72 1.00
N TYR A 134 20.68 -7.16 2.20
CA TYR A 134 21.96 -6.59 2.65
C TYR A 134 23.05 -7.64 2.86
N ALA A 135 22.68 -8.82 3.34
CA ALA A 135 23.58 -9.95 3.52
C ALA A 135 23.82 -10.78 2.24
N GLN A 136 23.10 -10.47 1.14
CA GLN A 136 23.11 -11.25 -0.11
C GLN A 136 22.82 -12.74 0.13
N GLU A 137 21.92 -13.03 1.08
CA GLU A 137 21.49 -14.38 1.46
C GLU A 137 20.25 -14.81 0.70
N GLY A 138 20.08 -16.11 0.53
CA GLY A 138 18.87 -16.71 -0.05
C GLY A 138 17.61 -16.36 0.74
N GLY A 139 16.47 -16.27 0.06
CA GLY A 139 15.18 -15.97 0.63
C GLY A 139 14.51 -17.18 1.28
N ALA A 140 13.33 -16.95 1.86
CA ALA A 140 12.38 -17.97 2.30
C ALA A 140 10.97 -17.52 1.86
N HIS A 141 10.79 -17.34 0.54
CA HIS A 141 9.59 -16.75 -0.05
C HIS A 141 8.80 -17.71 -0.92
N VAL A 142 9.39 -18.86 -1.30
CA VAL A 142 8.71 -19.92 -2.04
C VAL A 142 8.58 -21.15 -1.13
N ALA A 143 7.34 -21.55 -0.85
CA ALA A 143 7.10 -22.75 -0.05
C ALA A 143 7.35 -24.02 -0.87
N ASN A 144 8.06 -24.97 -0.27
CA ASN A 144 8.28 -26.29 -0.89
C ASN A 144 7.04 -27.17 -0.66
N ARG A 145 6.09 -27.16 -1.58
CA ARG A 145 4.87 -27.98 -1.51
C ARG A 145 4.90 -29.21 -2.40
N GLU A 146 5.73 -29.22 -3.46
CA GLU A 146 5.83 -30.33 -4.38
C GLU A 146 7.30 -30.51 -4.82
N PRO A 147 8.02 -31.51 -4.29
CA PRO A 147 9.36 -31.82 -4.75
C PRO A 147 9.36 -32.26 -6.23
N GLY A 148 10.32 -31.79 -7.00
CA GLY A 148 10.52 -32.23 -8.38
C GLY A 148 9.98 -31.35 -9.49
N ARG A 149 9.28 -30.23 -9.17
CA ARG A 149 8.92 -29.23 -10.17
C ARG A 149 10.06 -28.24 -10.37
N LEU A 150 10.42 -27.95 -11.60
CA LEU A 150 11.53 -27.05 -11.94
C LEU A 150 11.03 -25.66 -12.40
N PRO A 151 11.67 -24.55 -11.96
CA PRO A 151 12.68 -24.53 -10.90
C PRO A 151 12.04 -24.86 -9.54
N ASP A 152 12.73 -25.67 -8.73
CA ASP A 152 12.19 -26.07 -7.43
C ASP A 152 12.25 -24.91 -6.41
N ALA A 153 11.51 -25.02 -5.32
CA ALA A 153 11.43 -23.99 -4.30
C ALA A 153 12.79 -23.73 -3.62
N ALA A 154 13.62 -24.73 -3.48
CA ALA A 154 14.95 -24.60 -2.87
C ALA A 154 15.86 -23.76 -3.77
N TRP A 155 15.87 -24.06 -5.07
CA TRP A 155 16.61 -23.29 -6.05
C TRP A 155 16.14 -21.83 -6.11
N LEU A 156 14.79 -21.61 -6.15
CA LEU A 156 14.20 -20.28 -6.18
C LEU A 156 14.53 -19.49 -4.91
N ASN A 157 14.42 -20.10 -3.74
CA ASN A 157 14.80 -19.42 -2.50
C ASN A 157 16.28 -19.07 -2.47
N GLN A 158 17.15 -19.92 -3.01
CA GLN A 158 18.59 -19.67 -3.01
C GLN A 158 19.01 -18.64 -4.06
N ASN A 159 18.41 -18.64 -5.25
CA ASN A 159 18.93 -17.93 -6.42
C ASN A 159 18.01 -16.81 -6.93
N ALA A 160 16.79 -16.68 -6.40
CA ALA A 160 15.87 -15.64 -6.83
C ALA A 160 15.68 -14.55 -5.77
N ILE A 161 15.55 -13.31 -6.25
CA ILE A 161 15.17 -12.17 -5.42
C ILE A 161 13.66 -12.18 -5.24
N GLY A 162 13.18 -12.39 -4.02
CA GLY A 162 11.74 -12.32 -3.70
C GLY A 162 11.30 -10.90 -3.41
N ILE A 163 10.34 -10.38 -4.18
CA ILE A 163 9.71 -9.06 -3.99
C ILE A 163 8.26 -9.27 -3.59
N CYS A 164 7.85 -8.69 -2.47
CA CYS A 164 6.48 -8.78 -1.95
C CYS A 164 5.77 -7.42 -2.03
N LEU A 165 4.62 -7.39 -2.71
CA LEU A 165 3.69 -6.26 -2.68
C LEU A 165 2.74 -6.42 -1.50
N ILE A 166 2.61 -5.41 -0.63
CA ILE A 166 1.55 -5.41 0.38
C ILE A 166 0.22 -5.27 -0.34
N GLY A 167 -0.65 -6.26 -0.18
CA GLY A 167 -1.91 -6.33 -0.89
C GLY A 167 -2.44 -7.75 -1.03
N ASN A 168 -3.61 -7.87 -1.61
CA ASN A 168 -4.18 -9.13 -2.06
C ASN A 168 -4.74 -8.94 -3.47
N GLY A 169 -3.96 -9.27 -4.48
CA GLY A 169 -4.29 -9.09 -5.89
C GLY A 169 -5.41 -9.98 -6.42
N GLU A 170 -5.98 -10.87 -5.61
CA GLU A 170 -7.25 -11.53 -5.92
C GLU A 170 -8.46 -10.64 -5.59
N LYS A 171 -8.28 -9.70 -4.64
CA LYS A 171 -9.37 -8.86 -4.13
C LYS A 171 -9.28 -7.42 -4.62
N HIS A 172 -8.08 -6.87 -4.69
CA HIS A 172 -7.83 -5.45 -4.96
C HIS A 172 -6.69 -5.31 -5.97
N GLU A 173 -6.76 -4.26 -6.76
CA GLU A 173 -5.65 -3.83 -7.61
C GLU A 173 -4.52 -3.28 -6.74
N PHE A 174 -3.30 -3.33 -7.27
CA PHE A 174 -2.14 -2.66 -6.66
C PHE A 174 -2.16 -1.18 -7.03
N THR A 175 -1.62 -0.35 -6.16
CA THR A 175 -1.58 1.09 -6.41
C THR A 175 -0.62 1.42 -7.56
N GLU A 176 -0.85 2.55 -8.21
CA GLU A 176 0.10 3.03 -9.22
C GLU A 176 1.50 3.27 -8.66
N ALA A 177 1.59 3.73 -7.39
CA ALA A 177 2.87 3.93 -6.72
C ALA A 177 3.60 2.60 -6.50
N GLN A 178 2.89 1.54 -6.07
CA GLN A 178 3.45 0.20 -5.98
C GLN A 178 3.97 -0.30 -7.33
N MET A 179 3.17 -0.14 -8.39
CA MET A 179 3.55 -0.62 -9.73
C MET A 179 4.72 0.16 -10.32
N ARG A 180 4.79 1.48 -10.12
CA ARG A 180 5.96 2.28 -10.51
C ARG A 180 7.23 1.83 -9.78
N SER A 181 7.16 1.66 -8.45
CA SER A 181 8.28 1.21 -7.64
C SER A 181 8.74 -0.19 -8.04
N LEU A 182 7.80 -1.13 -8.19
CA LEU A 182 8.10 -2.49 -8.63
C LEU A 182 8.82 -2.51 -9.96
N THR A 183 8.27 -1.83 -10.97
CA THR A 183 8.85 -1.79 -12.32
C THR A 183 10.25 -1.17 -12.31
N GLY A 184 10.42 -0.05 -11.59
CA GLY A 184 11.73 0.59 -11.45
C GLY A 184 12.77 -0.30 -10.78
N ILE A 185 12.40 -0.93 -9.66
CA ILE A 185 13.28 -1.84 -8.92
C ILE A 185 13.67 -3.04 -9.77
N VAL A 186 12.69 -3.67 -10.45
CA VAL A 186 12.97 -4.84 -11.29
C VAL A 186 13.94 -4.49 -12.43
N ARG A 187 13.74 -3.36 -13.11
CA ARG A 187 14.67 -2.90 -14.16
C ARG A 187 16.08 -2.64 -13.62
N ASP A 188 16.20 -2.05 -12.45
CA ASP A 188 17.50 -1.82 -11.81
C ASP A 188 18.18 -3.13 -11.43
N LEU A 189 17.43 -4.10 -10.90
CA LEU A 189 17.93 -5.44 -10.58
C LEU A 189 18.36 -6.20 -11.84
N GLN A 190 17.55 -6.16 -12.90
CA GLN A 190 17.90 -6.74 -14.20
C GLN A 190 19.24 -6.19 -14.70
N LYS A 191 19.41 -4.88 -14.68
CA LYS A 191 20.64 -4.23 -15.13
C LYS A 191 21.85 -4.57 -14.26
N ARG A 192 21.69 -4.60 -12.93
CA ARG A 192 22.81 -4.84 -12.00
C ARG A 192 23.19 -6.30 -11.88
N CYS A 193 22.20 -7.21 -11.95
CA CYS A 193 22.43 -8.64 -11.76
C CYS A 193 22.51 -9.44 -13.08
N GLY A 194 22.22 -8.79 -14.22
CA GLY A 194 22.19 -9.47 -15.52
C GLY A 194 20.99 -10.40 -15.69
N ILE A 195 19.88 -10.16 -14.97
CA ILE A 195 18.69 -11.01 -15.00
C ILE A 195 17.82 -10.65 -16.21
N PRO A 196 17.62 -11.57 -17.19
CA PRO A 196 16.76 -11.27 -18.32
C PRO A 196 15.28 -11.25 -17.92
N SER A 197 14.43 -10.59 -18.70
CA SER A 197 12.97 -10.50 -18.43
C SER A 197 12.31 -11.88 -18.38
N SER A 198 12.83 -12.88 -19.09
CA SER A 198 12.37 -14.28 -19.05
C SER A 198 12.63 -14.99 -17.71
N GLN A 199 13.44 -14.40 -16.82
CA GLN A 199 13.70 -14.89 -15.47
C GLN A 199 13.00 -14.05 -14.39
N VAL A 200 12.04 -13.21 -14.78
CA VAL A 200 11.15 -12.49 -13.87
C VAL A 200 9.81 -13.22 -13.84
N PHE A 201 9.50 -13.83 -12.73
CA PHE A 201 8.31 -14.68 -12.57
C PHE A 201 7.29 -14.02 -11.64
N LEU A 202 6.02 -14.21 -11.90
CA LEU A 202 5.00 -14.10 -10.87
C LEU A 202 4.97 -15.46 -10.12
N HIS A 203 4.71 -15.43 -8.82
CA HIS A 203 4.68 -16.68 -8.03
C HIS A 203 3.66 -17.69 -8.58
N SER A 204 2.54 -17.21 -9.15
CA SER A 204 1.55 -18.03 -9.83
C SER A 204 2.05 -18.73 -11.11
N ASP A 205 3.15 -18.28 -11.70
CA ASP A 205 3.76 -18.96 -12.87
C ASP A 205 4.53 -20.20 -12.46
N LEU A 206 4.95 -20.25 -11.20
CA LEU A 206 5.82 -21.29 -10.65
C LEU A 206 5.03 -22.35 -9.89
N LEU A 207 3.99 -21.94 -9.18
CA LEU A 207 3.19 -22.81 -8.32
C LEU A 207 1.69 -22.51 -8.51
N PRO A 208 0.78 -23.47 -8.23
CA PRO A 208 -0.66 -23.25 -8.26
C PRO A 208 -1.12 -22.41 -7.04
N ILE A 209 -0.64 -21.20 -6.96
CA ILE A 209 -0.88 -20.22 -5.88
C ILE A 209 -1.37 -18.92 -6.49
N ALA A 210 -2.42 -18.34 -5.89
CA ALA A 210 -2.95 -17.06 -6.32
C ALA A 210 -2.09 -15.88 -5.79
N SER A 211 -0.85 -15.77 -6.26
CA SER A 211 0.08 -14.70 -5.89
C SER A 211 0.92 -14.29 -7.12
N PRO A 212 0.97 -13.02 -7.46
CA PRO A 212 0.41 -11.85 -6.78
C PRO A 212 -1.11 -11.65 -6.96
N GLY A 213 -1.81 -12.48 -7.73
CA GLY A 213 -3.26 -12.46 -7.90
C GLY A 213 -3.71 -12.04 -9.29
N SER A 214 -4.99 -12.35 -9.60
CA SER A 214 -5.59 -12.13 -10.92
C SER A 214 -5.71 -10.66 -11.34
N LYS A 215 -5.73 -9.74 -10.36
CA LYS A 215 -5.76 -8.27 -10.60
C LYS A 215 -4.37 -7.64 -10.77
N PHE A 216 -3.31 -8.46 -10.75
CA PHE A 216 -1.98 -7.93 -11.07
C PHE A 216 -1.89 -7.59 -12.56
N PRO A 217 -1.47 -6.37 -12.92
CA PRO A 217 -1.46 -5.90 -14.32
C PRO A 217 -0.28 -6.50 -15.09
N ARG A 218 -0.33 -7.80 -15.34
CA ARG A 218 0.75 -8.62 -15.93
C ARG A 218 1.31 -8.05 -17.23
N GLU A 219 0.43 -7.70 -18.17
CA GLU A 219 0.86 -7.23 -19.49
C GLU A 219 1.59 -5.88 -19.41
N MET A 220 1.02 -4.94 -18.64
CA MET A 220 1.61 -3.63 -18.42
C MET A 220 2.98 -3.75 -17.71
N PHE A 221 3.06 -4.64 -16.72
CA PHE A 221 4.31 -4.91 -16.01
C PHE A 221 5.36 -5.53 -16.95
N ALA A 222 4.99 -6.53 -17.75
CA ALA A 222 5.88 -7.18 -18.70
C ALA A 222 6.45 -6.19 -19.71
N VAL A 223 5.62 -5.31 -20.27
CA VAL A 223 6.08 -4.23 -21.15
C VAL A 223 7.04 -3.29 -20.41
N GLY A 224 6.73 -2.96 -19.16
CA GLY A 224 7.55 -2.07 -18.34
C GLY A 224 8.95 -2.58 -18.03
N ILE A 225 9.17 -3.89 -18.00
CA ILE A 225 10.47 -4.51 -17.67
C ILE A 225 11.23 -5.06 -18.89
N SER A 226 10.67 -4.95 -20.10
CA SER A 226 11.28 -5.51 -21.34
C SER A 226 12.19 -4.51 -22.06
N GLY A 227 12.45 -3.32 -21.47
CA GLY A 227 13.21 -2.21 -22.07
C GLY A 227 14.70 -2.21 -21.77
#